data_0c0063bffe35008a2af33985e8bb7452
#
_entry.id   0c0063bffe35008a2af33985e8bb7452
#
_cell.length_a   1.000
_cell.length_b   1.000
_cell.length_c   1.000
_cell.angle_alpha   90.00
_cell.angle_beta   90.00
_cell.angle_gamma   90.00
#
_symmetry.space_group_name_H-M   'P 1'
#
loop_
_entity.id
_entity.type
_entity.pdbx_description
1 polymer ?
#
loop_
_entity_poly.entity_id
_entity_poly.type
_entity_poly.pdbx_seq_one_letter_code
_entity_poly.pdbx_strand_id
1 'polypeptide(L)'
;TDPAGGRLCNAFDLVRIHKFYELDYGSKEGTPITRLPSFSAMCEFAMEQPNVAKVITAERYERAQSEFSQDISKEDLDWMEKLSCSSQTGMPNKTIDNVLIILENDPNLKDRLYHDEFANRATVCRPMPWEFHPEFPYKDRAWTDEDDAGLRHYMEKTYGITGEKKILDGMAIYANRHKRHKIREYLTSLNWDGVRRLDTLLIDYFGAEDSEYVRAATRKTLCAAVARAMHPGCKFDYMLILSGAQGVGKSTFFSMLGKDWYSDSMSTFEGKDAAEMVQGYWIIEAGELTGFNRSEMNAVKQFLSKKEDVYRMPYGRRTANFPR
;
A
#
# COMPACT_ATOMS: atom_id res chain seq x y z
N THR A 1 -55.60 -17.95 20.16
CA THR A 1 -55.63 -18.43 18.77
C THR A 1 -54.25 -18.22 18.17
N ASP A 2 -53.73 -19.32 17.61
CA ASP A 2 -52.42 -19.27 16.92
C ASP A 2 -52.50 -18.29 15.73
N PRO A 3 -51.74 -17.19 15.70
CA PRO A 3 -51.75 -16.27 14.58
C PRO A 3 -51.35 -16.90 13.24
N ALA A 4 -50.59 -17.98 13.26
CA ALA A 4 -50.22 -18.73 12.05
C ALA A 4 -51.34 -19.54 11.44
N GLY A 5 -52.44 -19.78 12.20
CA GLY A 5 -53.66 -20.46 11.71
C GLY A 5 -53.45 -21.82 11.12
N GLY A 6 -52.45 -22.58 11.58
CA GLY A 6 -52.12 -23.93 11.09
C GLY A 6 -51.38 -23.95 9.73
N ARG A 7 -50.88 -22.80 9.21
CA ARG A 7 -50.10 -22.73 7.99
C ARG A 7 -48.68 -23.27 8.22
N LEU A 8 -48.13 -23.94 7.24
CA LEU A 8 -46.71 -24.27 7.23
C LEU A 8 -45.90 -22.97 7.04
N CYS A 9 -45.15 -22.59 8.07
CA CYS A 9 -44.31 -21.41 8.07
C CYS A 9 -42.83 -21.80 8.30
N ASN A 10 -41.94 -21.10 7.65
CA ASN A 10 -40.51 -21.17 8.01
C ASN A 10 -40.28 -20.36 9.31
N ALA A 11 -39.08 -20.49 9.91
CA ALA A 11 -38.75 -19.84 11.17
C ALA A 11 -38.91 -18.31 11.10
N PHE A 12 -38.53 -17.67 9.98
CA PHE A 12 -38.68 -16.26 9.75
C PHE A 12 -40.14 -15.82 9.75
N ASP A 13 -41.02 -16.53 9.00
CA ASP A 13 -42.44 -16.21 8.96
C ASP A 13 -43.12 -16.46 10.29
N LEU A 14 -42.70 -17.49 11.01
CA LEU A 14 -43.26 -17.77 12.33
C LEU A 14 -43.02 -16.63 13.29
N VAL A 15 -41.79 -16.15 13.39
CA VAL A 15 -41.44 -15.01 14.25
C VAL A 15 -42.12 -13.73 13.76
N ARG A 16 -42.16 -13.48 12.42
CA ARG A 16 -42.85 -12.34 11.83
C ARG A 16 -44.30 -12.27 12.22
N ILE A 17 -45.02 -13.38 12.07
CA ILE A 17 -46.45 -13.45 12.40
C ILE A 17 -46.69 -13.26 13.90
N HIS A 18 -45.91 -13.89 14.76
CA HIS A 18 -46.12 -13.78 16.20
C HIS A 18 -45.70 -12.43 16.79
N LYS A 19 -44.70 -11.77 16.23
CA LYS A 19 -44.15 -10.55 16.81
C LYS A 19 -44.67 -9.27 16.14
N PHE A 20 -44.99 -9.30 14.84
CA PHE A 20 -45.25 -8.11 14.04
C PHE A 20 -46.57 -8.15 13.29
N TYR A 21 -47.40 -9.16 13.50
CA TYR A 21 -48.69 -9.31 12.78
C TYR A 21 -49.60 -8.08 12.90
N GLU A 22 -49.60 -7.41 14.02
CA GLU A 22 -50.44 -6.23 14.25
C GLU A 22 -50.12 -5.07 13.27
N LEU A 23 -48.91 -5.01 12.77
CA LEU A 23 -48.50 -4.00 11.80
C LEU A 23 -49.20 -4.16 10.44
N ASP A 24 -49.71 -5.35 10.15
CA ASP A 24 -50.39 -5.64 8.89
C ASP A 24 -51.87 -5.26 8.90
N TYR A 25 -52.40 -4.80 10.03
CA TYR A 25 -53.76 -4.30 10.11
C TYR A 25 -53.99 -3.11 9.17
N GLY A 26 -54.96 -3.25 8.27
CA GLY A 26 -55.23 -2.25 7.22
C GLY A 26 -54.52 -2.50 5.89
N SER A 27 -53.69 -3.51 5.79
CA SER A 27 -53.14 -3.93 4.49
C SER A 27 -54.23 -4.56 3.63
N LYS A 28 -54.15 -4.32 2.30
CA LYS A 28 -55.13 -4.86 1.35
C LYS A 28 -55.00 -6.39 1.27
N GLU A 29 -56.13 -7.08 1.21
CA GLU A 29 -56.18 -8.51 0.99
C GLU A 29 -55.44 -8.89 -0.30
N GLY A 30 -54.58 -9.92 -0.27
CA GLY A 30 -53.73 -10.30 -1.39
C GLY A 30 -52.42 -9.55 -1.55
N THR A 31 -52.07 -8.64 -0.61
CA THR A 31 -50.75 -7.98 -0.63
C THR A 31 -49.62 -9.04 -0.48
N PRO A 32 -48.62 -9.06 -1.38
CA PRO A 32 -47.49 -9.96 -1.27
C PRO A 32 -46.78 -9.80 0.07
N ILE A 33 -46.36 -10.93 0.69
CA ILE A 33 -45.72 -10.95 2.02
C ILE A 33 -44.55 -9.96 2.08
N THR A 34 -43.71 -9.88 1.05
CA THR A 34 -42.55 -8.98 0.97
C THR A 34 -42.89 -7.47 0.96
N ARG A 35 -44.19 -7.13 0.80
CA ARG A 35 -44.68 -5.74 0.84
C ARG A 35 -45.48 -5.43 2.12
N LEU A 36 -45.62 -6.38 2.99
CA LEU A 36 -46.31 -6.18 4.28
C LEU A 36 -45.40 -5.41 5.25
N PRO A 37 -45.98 -4.52 6.06
CA PRO A 37 -45.22 -3.81 7.12
C PRO A 37 -44.54 -4.76 8.10
N SER A 38 -45.19 -5.88 8.44
CA SER A 38 -44.62 -6.92 9.31
C SER A 38 -43.34 -7.56 8.71
N PHE A 39 -43.26 -7.64 7.37
CA PHE A 39 -42.07 -8.18 6.71
C PHE A 39 -40.87 -7.24 6.89
N SER A 40 -41.06 -5.94 6.67
CA SER A 40 -40.02 -4.94 6.88
C SER A 40 -39.55 -4.92 8.34
N ALA A 41 -40.48 -4.91 9.29
CA ALA A 41 -40.17 -4.96 10.73
C ALA A 41 -39.43 -6.25 11.13
N MET A 42 -39.79 -7.38 10.53
CA MET A 42 -39.08 -8.64 10.77
C MET A 42 -37.67 -8.65 10.16
N CYS A 43 -37.48 -8.05 8.98
CA CYS A 43 -36.15 -7.87 8.40
C CYS A 43 -35.27 -7.02 9.31
N GLU A 44 -35.79 -5.87 9.79
CA GLU A 44 -35.07 -5.00 10.72
C GLU A 44 -34.68 -5.74 12.00
N PHE A 45 -35.64 -6.47 12.60
CA PHE A 45 -35.39 -7.27 13.78
C PHE A 45 -34.35 -8.37 13.57
N ALA A 46 -34.39 -9.05 12.43
CA ALA A 46 -33.39 -10.07 12.08
C ALA A 46 -32.00 -9.47 11.93
N MET A 47 -31.91 -8.27 11.32
CA MET A 47 -30.65 -7.57 11.09
C MET A 47 -30.04 -6.97 12.37
N GLU A 48 -30.84 -6.72 13.39
CA GLU A 48 -30.35 -6.34 14.73
C GLU A 48 -29.61 -7.50 15.43
N GLN A 49 -29.78 -8.73 14.94
CA GLN A 49 -29.06 -9.87 15.49
C GLN A 49 -27.65 -9.96 14.88
N PRO A 50 -26.57 -9.80 15.68
CA PRO A 50 -25.19 -9.77 15.15
C PRO A 50 -24.85 -10.98 14.27
N ASN A 51 -25.33 -12.16 14.65
CA ASN A 51 -25.07 -13.39 13.91
C ASN A 51 -25.70 -13.42 12.50
N VAL A 52 -26.83 -12.75 12.28
CA VAL A 52 -27.52 -12.73 10.98
C VAL A 52 -26.74 -11.86 9.98
N ALA A 53 -26.32 -10.68 10.39
CA ALA A 53 -25.50 -9.79 9.55
C ALA A 53 -24.17 -10.47 9.16
N LYS A 54 -23.54 -11.17 10.12
CA LYS A 54 -22.32 -11.95 9.90
C LYS A 54 -22.52 -13.04 8.83
N VAL A 55 -23.59 -13.85 8.95
CA VAL A 55 -23.88 -14.93 7.99
C VAL A 55 -24.07 -14.37 6.59
N ILE A 56 -24.86 -13.31 6.42
CA ILE A 56 -25.10 -12.70 5.10
C ILE A 56 -23.78 -12.20 4.48
N THR A 57 -22.94 -11.53 5.28
CA THR A 57 -21.65 -11.03 4.81
C THR A 57 -20.70 -12.17 4.48
N ALA A 58 -20.66 -13.23 5.31
CA ALA A 58 -19.82 -14.40 5.08
C ALA A 58 -20.22 -15.18 3.82
N GLU A 59 -21.53 -15.40 3.57
CA GLU A 59 -21.99 -16.06 2.34
C GLU A 59 -21.60 -15.28 1.08
N ARG A 60 -21.66 -13.96 1.13
CA ARG A 60 -21.23 -13.11 0.03
C ARG A 60 -19.72 -13.20 -0.18
N TYR A 61 -18.96 -13.16 0.89
CA TYR A 61 -17.52 -13.34 0.89
C TYR A 61 -17.12 -14.66 0.24
N GLU A 62 -17.73 -15.79 0.66
CA GLU A 62 -17.48 -17.11 0.07
C GLU A 62 -17.79 -17.16 -1.43
N ARG A 63 -18.90 -16.56 -1.87
CA ARG A 63 -19.23 -16.50 -3.31
C ARG A 63 -18.24 -15.68 -4.12
N ALA A 64 -17.74 -14.58 -3.57
CA ALA A 64 -16.77 -13.72 -4.25
C ALA A 64 -15.39 -14.39 -4.40
N GLN A 65 -15.02 -15.28 -3.47
CA GLN A 65 -13.72 -15.97 -3.50
C GLN A 65 -13.50 -16.82 -4.76
N SER A 66 -14.55 -17.38 -5.35
CA SER A 66 -14.42 -18.14 -6.61
C SER A 66 -13.95 -17.29 -7.79
N GLU A 67 -14.06 -15.96 -7.69
CA GLU A 67 -13.67 -15.02 -8.72
C GLU A 67 -12.23 -14.49 -8.49
N PHE A 68 -11.79 -14.46 -7.24
CA PHE A 68 -10.44 -14.02 -6.85
C PHE A 68 -9.63 -15.28 -6.49
N SER A 69 -8.65 -15.63 -7.30
CA SER A 69 -7.93 -16.92 -7.31
C SER A 69 -7.04 -17.18 -6.07
N GLN A 70 -7.62 -17.22 -4.87
CA GLN A 70 -6.85 -17.59 -3.68
C GLN A 70 -7.57 -18.66 -2.88
N ASP A 71 -6.84 -19.73 -2.55
CA ASP A 71 -7.21 -20.71 -1.53
C ASP A 71 -7.19 -20.02 -0.16
N ILE A 72 -8.36 -19.58 0.28
CA ILE A 72 -8.48 -19.03 1.63
C ILE A 72 -8.91 -20.18 2.53
N SER A 73 -8.07 -20.47 3.51
CA SER A 73 -8.49 -21.28 4.66
C SER A 73 -9.77 -20.65 5.25
N LYS A 74 -10.70 -21.47 5.73
CA LYS A 74 -11.91 -21.06 6.46
C LYS A 74 -11.52 -20.44 7.82
N GLU A 75 -10.51 -19.58 7.84
CA GLU A 75 -10.02 -18.94 9.03
C GLU A 75 -10.99 -17.85 9.44
N ASP A 76 -11.30 -17.92 10.70
CA ASP A 76 -11.98 -16.97 11.56
C ASP A 76 -12.55 -15.71 10.88
N LEU A 77 -13.82 -15.76 10.52
CA LEU A 77 -14.59 -14.62 10.01
C LEU A 77 -15.22 -13.79 11.15
N ASP A 78 -14.82 -14.02 12.40
CA ASP A 78 -15.39 -13.34 13.56
C ASP A 78 -15.15 -11.82 13.53
N TRP A 79 -14.10 -11.37 12.84
CA TRP A 79 -13.85 -9.95 12.63
C TRP A 79 -14.97 -9.23 11.87
N MET A 80 -15.78 -9.95 11.09
CA MET A 80 -16.93 -9.37 10.36
C MET A 80 -18.00 -8.82 11.30
N GLU A 81 -18.05 -9.28 12.56
CA GLU A 81 -18.93 -8.72 13.58
C GLU A 81 -18.62 -7.27 13.93
N LYS A 82 -17.39 -6.81 13.64
CA LYS A 82 -16.97 -5.42 13.82
C LYS A 82 -17.55 -4.47 12.77
N LEU A 83 -18.05 -5.02 11.65
CA LEU A 83 -18.58 -4.20 10.56
C LEU A 83 -19.93 -3.59 10.99
N SER A 84 -20.05 -2.27 10.79
CA SER A 84 -21.36 -1.64 10.90
C SER A 84 -22.20 -2.00 9.68
N CYS A 85 -23.37 -2.58 9.91
CA CYS A 85 -24.26 -3.04 8.84
C CYS A 85 -25.56 -2.22 8.84
N SER A 86 -26.21 -2.19 7.66
CA SER A 86 -27.55 -1.60 7.51
C SER A 86 -28.59 -2.45 8.22
N SER A 87 -29.40 -1.86 9.05
CA SER A 87 -30.53 -2.53 9.73
C SER A 87 -31.60 -3.07 8.77
N GLN A 88 -31.67 -2.54 7.55
CA GLN A 88 -32.64 -2.98 6.55
C GLN A 88 -32.15 -4.14 5.67
N THR A 89 -30.85 -4.13 5.32
CA THR A 89 -30.31 -5.06 4.32
C THR A 89 -29.29 -6.05 4.89
N GLY A 90 -28.78 -5.83 6.10
CA GLY A 90 -27.68 -6.58 6.69
C GLY A 90 -26.32 -6.38 6.01
N MET A 91 -26.29 -5.55 4.97
CA MET A 91 -25.06 -5.28 4.22
C MET A 91 -24.17 -4.28 4.96
N PRO A 92 -22.84 -4.44 4.87
CA PRO A 92 -21.91 -3.46 5.42
C PRO A 92 -22.19 -2.04 4.93
N ASN A 93 -22.23 -1.09 5.84
CA ASN A 93 -22.40 0.32 5.52
C ASN A 93 -21.18 0.81 4.72
N LYS A 94 -21.45 1.69 3.76
CA LYS A 94 -20.42 2.29 2.89
C LYS A 94 -19.68 3.41 3.63
N THR A 95 -18.88 3.05 4.64
CA THR A 95 -18.14 3.97 5.48
C THR A 95 -16.63 3.73 5.36
N ILE A 96 -15.83 4.75 5.65
CA ILE A 96 -14.37 4.63 5.71
C ILE A 96 -13.98 3.64 6.81
N ASP A 97 -14.69 3.65 7.94
CA ASP A 97 -14.41 2.75 9.07
C ASP A 97 -14.56 1.28 8.67
N ASN A 98 -15.62 0.91 7.94
CA ASN A 98 -15.77 -0.45 7.44
C ASN A 98 -14.66 -0.82 6.44
N VAL A 99 -14.25 0.11 5.57
CA VAL A 99 -13.11 -0.12 4.66
C VAL A 99 -11.84 -0.40 5.45
N LEU A 100 -11.59 0.36 6.52
CA LEU A 100 -10.43 0.15 7.40
C LEU A 100 -10.50 -1.21 8.11
N ILE A 101 -11.65 -1.57 8.68
CA ILE A 101 -11.84 -2.87 9.33
C ILE A 101 -11.56 -4.01 8.35
N ILE A 102 -12.02 -3.91 7.11
CA ILE A 102 -11.77 -4.92 6.07
C ILE A 102 -10.28 -5.00 5.75
N LEU A 103 -9.62 -3.87 5.47
CA LEU A 103 -8.19 -3.84 5.15
C LEU A 103 -7.31 -4.40 6.28
N GLU A 104 -7.72 -4.22 7.55
CA GLU A 104 -7.00 -4.69 8.73
C GLU A 104 -7.19 -6.19 9.02
N ASN A 105 -8.30 -6.78 8.57
CA ASN A 105 -8.68 -8.13 9.02
C ASN A 105 -8.89 -9.13 7.88
N ASP A 106 -9.25 -8.70 6.67
CA ASP A 106 -9.45 -9.62 5.54
C ASP A 106 -8.14 -10.31 5.15
N PRO A 107 -8.04 -11.65 5.21
CA PRO A 107 -6.83 -12.40 4.87
C PRO A 107 -6.28 -12.11 3.47
N ASN A 108 -7.15 -11.69 2.54
CA ASN A 108 -6.74 -11.33 1.17
C ASN A 108 -6.15 -9.93 1.03
N LEU A 109 -6.34 -9.07 2.02
CA LEU A 109 -5.90 -7.67 1.96
C LEU A 109 -4.90 -7.32 3.08
N LYS A 110 -5.04 -7.99 4.22
CA LYS A 110 -4.22 -7.75 5.39
C LYS A 110 -2.74 -7.95 5.11
N ASP A 111 -1.91 -7.02 5.58
CA ASP A 111 -0.44 -7.07 5.48
C ASP A 111 0.10 -7.15 4.05
N ARG A 112 -0.69 -6.72 3.03
CA ARG A 112 -0.28 -6.76 1.63
C ARG A 112 0.15 -5.42 1.07
N LEU A 113 -0.18 -4.33 1.76
CA LEU A 113 0.22 -2.99 1.38
C LEU A 113 0.67 -2.16 2.59
N TYR A 114 1.56 -1.22 2.34
CA TYR A 114 2.10 -0.30 3.33
C TYR A 114 2.45 1.04 2.68
N HIS A 115 2.70 2.07 3.47
CA HIS A 115 3.28 3.32 2.98
C HIS A 115 4.80 3.26 3.08
N ASP A 116 5.48 3.29 1.94
CA ASP A 116 6.93 3.40 1.90
C ASP A 116 7.33 4.85 2.22
N GLU A 117 7.95 5.06 3.39
CA GLU A 117 8.38 6.38 3.83
C GLU A 117 9.52 6.96 2.98
N PHE A 118 10.34 6.10 2.37
CA PHE A 118 11.44 6.52 1.52
C PHE A 118 10.96 6.94 0.13
N ALA A 119 10.13 6.11 -0.49
CA ALA A 119 9.53 6.41 -1.78
C ALA A 119 8.30 7.34 -1.68
N ASN A 120 7.81 7.61 -0.44
CA ASN A 120 6.61 8.39 -0.13
C ASN A 120 5.39 7.99 -0.96
N ARG A 121 5.11 6.69 -1.04
CA ARG A 121 3.98 6.14 -1.80
C ARG A 121 3.44 4.87 -1.17
N ALA A 122 2.19 4.53 -1.49
CA ALA A 122 1.65 3.21 -1.17
C ALA A 122 2.38 2.14 -1.99
N THR A 123 2.72 1.04 -1.33
CA THR A 123 3.53 -0.05 -1.89
C THR A 123 2.88 -1.38 -1.57
N VAL A 124 2.77 -2.24 -2.57
CA VAL A 124 2.28 -3.62 -2.45
C VAL A 124 3.46 -4.54 -2.17
N CYS A 125 3.36 -5.38 -1.13
CA CYS A 125 4.43 -6.29 -0.73
C CYS A 125 4.06 -7.77 -0.79
N ARG A 126 2.82 -8.09 -1.17
CA ARG A 126 2.33 -9.44 -1.43
C ARG A 126 1.29 -9.39 -2.55
N PRO A 127 1.09 -10.49 -3.30
CA PRO A 127 0.11 -10.51 -4.39
C PRO A 127 -1.27 -10.07 -3.92
N MET A 128 -1.91 -9.19 -4.68
CA MET A 128 -3.27 -8.74 -4.42
C MET A 128 -4.30 -9.73 -5.00
N PRO A 129 -5.54 -9.78 -4.50
CA PRO A 129 -6.57 -10.72 -4.98
C PRO A 129 -6.86 -10.64 -6.48
N TRP A 130 -6.60 -9.51 -7.10
CA TRP A 130 -6.78 -9.25 -8.54
C TRP A 130 -5.54 -9.49 -9.40
N GLU A 131 -4.42 -9.93 -8.79
CA GLU A 131 -3.21 -10.34 -9.52
C GLU A 131 -3.28 -11.85 -9.82
N PHE A 132 -3.66 -12.21 -11.04
CA PHE A 132 -3.87 -13.62 -11.42
C PHE A 132 -2.58 -14.42 -11.64
N HIS A 133 -1.47 -13.77 -11.99
CA HIS A 133 -0.19 -14.42 -12.28
C HIS A 133 0.97 -13.65 -11.67
N PRO A 134 1.05 -13.55 -10.35
CA PRO A 134 2.17 -12.83 -9.71
C PRO A 134 3.48 -13.58 -9.93
N GLU A 135 4.55 -12.82 -10.17
CA GLU A 135 5.91 -13.38 -10.26
C GLU A 135 6.42 -13.78 -8.86
N PHE A 136 7.20 -14.85 -8.78
CA PHE A 136 7.84 -15.29 -7.54
C PHE A 136 9.37 -15.40 -7.72
N PRO A 137 10.18 -14.97 -6.72
CA PRO A 137 9.77 -14.34 -5.46
C PRO A 137 9.12 -12.98 -5.69
N TYR A 138 8.03 -12.69 -4.95
CA TYR A 138 7.31 -11.44 -5.10
C TYR A 138 8.16 -10.25 -4.70
N LYS A 139 8.23 -9.24 -5.56
CA LYS A 139 8.94 -7.99 -5.29
C LYS A 139 7.97 -6.88 -4.92
N ASP A 140 8.35 -6.09 -3.93
CA ASP A 140 7.59 -4.90 -3.58
C ASP A 140 7.45 -3.98 -4.80
N ARG A 141 6.24 -3.52 -5.08
CA ARG A 141 5.92 -2.63 -6.20
C ARG A 141 5.05 -1.45 -5.78
N ALA A 142 5.11 -0.38 -6.55
CA ALA A 142 4.21 0.75 -6.32
C ALA A 142 2.74 0.32 -6.49
N TRP A 143 1.85 0.92 -5.71
CA TRP A 143 0.42 0.90 -5.94
C TRP A 143 0.08 1.66 -7.23
N THR A 144 -0.77 1.11 -8.07
CA THR A 144 -1.11 1.63 -9.40
C THR A 144 -2.61 1.96 -9.53
N ASP A 145 -3.00 2.58 -10.64
CA ASP A 145 -4.42 2.83 -10.98
C ASP A 145 -5.20 1.51 -11.16
N GLU A 146 -4.52 0.43 -11.58
CA GLU A 146 -5.09 -0.91 -11.67
C GLU A 146 -5.42 -1.48 -10.28
N ASP A 147 -4.59 -1.16 -9.28
CA ASP A 147 -4.87 -1.55 -7.90
C ASP A 147 -6.04 -0.76 -7.31
N ASP A 148 -6.20 0.51 -7.67
CA ASP A 148 -7.38 1.29 -7.32
C ASP A 148 -8.67 0.65 -7.89
N ALA A 149 -8.64 0.22 -9.14
CA ALA A 149 -9.75 -0.47 -9.79
C ALA A 149 -10.00 -1.85 -9.16
N GLY A 150 -8.94 -2.61 -8.91
CA GLY A 150 -8.99 -3.93 -8.28
C GLY A 150 -9.56 -3.87 -6.87
N LEU A 151 -9.11 -2.92 -6.05
CA LEU A 151 -9.63 -2.72 -4.70
C LEU A 151 -11.12 -2.35 -4.72
N ARG A 152 -11.54 -1.45 -5.61
CA ARG A 152 -12.96 -1.09 -5.76
C ARG A 152 -13.81 -2.29 -6.15
N HIS A 153 -13.35 -3.06 -7.14
CA HIS A 153 -14.05 -4.27 -7.58
C HIS A 153 -14.16 -5.31 -6.46
N TYR A 154 -13.06 -5.55 -5.74
CA TYR A 154 -13.05 -6.46 -4.60
C TYR A 154 -14.02 -6.03 -3.50
N MET A 155 -14.00 -4.76 -3.10
CA MET A 155 -14.90 -4.21 -2.08
C MET A 155 -16.38 -4.28 -2.49
N GLU A 156 -16.67 -4.00 -3.76
CA GLU A 156 -18.04 -4.09 -4.29
C GLU A 156 -18.52 -5.54 -4.31
N LYS A 157 -17.72 -6.43 -4.87
CA LYS A 157 -18.10 -7.83 -5.07
C LYS A 157 -18.25 -8.56 -3.75
N THR A 158 -17.26 -8.43 -2.87
CA THR A 158 -17.14 -9.17 -1.61
C THR A 158 -18.04 -8.59 -0.53
N TYR A 159 -18.06 -7.28 -0.36
CA TYR A 159 -18.72 -6.61 0.76
C TYR A 159 -19.91 -5.74 0.35
N GLY A 160 -20.15 -5.53 -0.93
CA GLY A 160 -21.19 -4.61 -1.42
C GLY A 160 -20.87 -3.14 -1.16
N ILE A 161 -19.63 -2.84 -0.79
CA ILE A 161 -19.19 -1.47 -0.53
C ILE A 161 -18.84 -0.83 -1.86
N THR A 162 -19.63 0.18 -2.24
CA THR A 162 -19.39 1.03 -3.41
C THR A 162 -19.10 2.46 -2.94
N GLY A 163 -18.41 3.24 -3.74
CA GLY A 163 -18.07 4.63 -3.40
C GLY A 163 -16.56 4.82 -3.42
N GLU A 164 -16.05 5.07 -4.61
CA GLU A 164 -14.64 5.24 -4.92
C GLU A 164 -13.87 6.05 -3.87
N LYS A 165 -14.35 7.27 -3.59
CA LYS A 165 -13.67 8.16 -2.65
C LYS A 165 -13.46 7.55 -1.26
N LYS A 166 -14.47 6.86 -0.71
CA LYS A 166 -14.38 6.27 0.63
C LYS A 166 -13.43 5.08 0.66
N ILE A 167 -13.42 4.29 -0.41
CA ILE A 167 -12.52 3.14 -0.55
C ILE A 167 -11.08 3.62 -0.63
N LEU A 168 -10.78 4.60 -1.50
CA LEU A 168 -9.43 5.14 -1.65
C LEU A 168 -8.96 5.95 -0.44
N ASP A 169 -9.85 6.72 0.20
CA ASP A 169 -9.53 7.40 1.46
C ASP A 169 -9.21 6.38 2.56
N GLY A 170 -9.96 5.28 2.65
CA GLY A 170 -9.69 4.18 3.59
C GLY A 170 -8.35 3.49 3.32
N MET A 171 -8.04 3.19 2.05
CA MET A 171 -6.75 2.63 1.64
C MET A 171 -5.60 3.57 2.00
N ALA A 172 -5.71 4.85 1.71
CA ALA A 172 -4.68 5.83 2.03
C ALA A 172 -4.42 5.95 3.55
N ILE A 173 -5.49 5.91 4.36
CA ILE A 173 -5.38 5.91 5.82
C ILE A 173 -4.74 4.61 6.31
N TYR A 174 -5.16 3.45 5.78
CA TYR A 174 -4.58 2.17 6.13
C TYR A 174 -3.07 2.13 5.83
N ALA A 175 -2.67 2.46 4.59
CA ALA A 175 -1.28 2.48 4.19
C ALA A 175 -0.45 3.42 5.10
N ASN A 176 -0.98 4.60 5.44
CA ASN A 176 -0.29 5.56 6.30
C ASN A 176 -0.20 5.11 7.77
N ARG A 177 -1.06 4.22 8.24
CA ARG A 177 -0.92 3.56 9.56
C ARG A 177 0.16 2.48 9.56
N HIS A 178 0.40 1.84 8.41
CA HIS A 178 1.37 0.76 8.21
C HIS A 178 2.59 1.27 7.45
N LYS A 179 3.34 2.19 8.07
CA LYS A 179 4.55 2.78 7.47
C LYS A 179 5.73 1.84 7.58
N ARG A 180 6.54 1.81 6.53
CA ARG A 180 7.79 1.06 6.48
C ARG A 180 8.86 1.88 5.76
N HIS A 181 10.10 1.69 6.17
CA HIS A 181 11.25 2.29 5.49
C HIS A 181 12.23 1.18 5.10
N LYS A 182 12.07 0.64 3.91
CA LYS A 182 12.77 -0.55 3.45
C LYS A 182 14.30 -0.47 3.54
N ILE A 183 14.88 0.68 3.23
CA ILE A 183 16.33 0.85 3.32
C ILE A 183 16.79 0.79 4.78
N ARG A 184 16.04 1.37 5.72
CA ARG A 184 16.38 1.25 7.16
C ARG A 184 16.22 -0.19 7.65
N GLU A 185 15.14 -0.87 7.25
CA GLU A 185 14.95 -2.30 7.55
C GLU A 185 16.14 -3.11 7.05
N TYR A 186 16.56 -2.89 5.79
CA TYR A 186 17.72 -3.54 5.21
C TYR A 186 19.00 -3.25 6.00
N LEU A 187 19.33 -1.97 6.21
CA LEU A 187 20.56 -1.57 6.89
C LEU A 187 20.63 -2.09 8.34
N THR A 188 19.50 -2.09 9.06
CA THR A 188 19.44 -2.60 10.44
C THR A 188 19.43 -4.11 10.53
N SER A 189 19.09 -4.82 9.46
CA SER A 189 19.17 -6.30 9.42
C SER A 189 20.59 -6.83 9.18
N LEU A 190 21.52 -5.96 8.76
CA LEU A 190 22.89 -6.36 8.48
C LEU A 190 23.68 -6.62 9.78
N ASN A 191 24.45 -7.71 9.77
CA ASN A 191 25.40 -8.02 10.84
C ASN A 191 26.81 -7.80 10.32
N TRP A 192 27.59 -6.98 11.04
CA TRP A 192 28.99 -6.76 10.70
C TRP A 192 29.85 -7.97 11.08
N ASP A 193 30.65 -8.44 10.12
CA ASP A 193 31.58 -9.57 10.29
C ASP A 193 32.91 -9.20 10.97
N GLY A 194 33.09 -7.95 11.41
CA GLY A 194 34.28 -7.45 12.06
C GLY A 194 35.41 -7.02 11.09
N VAL A 195 35.24 -7.20 9.78
CA VAL A 195 36.28 -6.85 8.79
C VAL A 195 36.10 -5.43 8.27
N ARG A 196 37.14 -4.62 8.40
CA ARG A 196 37.17 -3.24 7.92
C ARG A 196 37.46 -3.20 6.43
N ARG A 197 36.46 -2.91 5.59
CA ARG A 197 36.59 -2.81 4.12
C ARG A 197 36.35 -1.41 3.60
N LEU A 198 35.72 -0.56 4.40
CA LEU A 198 35.16 0.71 3.94
C LEU A 198 36.23 1.64 3.34
N ASP A 199 37.38 1.76 3.99
CA ASP A 199 38.44 2.70 3.59
C ASP A 199 39.21 2.24 2.36
N THR A 200 39.30 0.93 2.13
CA THR A 200 40.10 0.32 1.05
C THR A 200 39.24 -0.18 -0.12
N LEU A 201 37.93 -0.05 -0.06
CA LEU A 201 37.00 -0.64 -1.02
C LEU A 201 37.36 -0.30 -2.47
N LEU A 202 37.60 0.98 -2.80
CA LEU A 202 37.97 1.38 -4.15
C LEU A 202 39.41 0.99 -4.52
N ILE A 203 40.30 0.85 -3.54
CA ILE A 203 41.68 0.40 -3.72
C ILE A 203 41.67 -1.10 -4.06
N ASP A 204 41.00 -1.90 -3.22
CA ASP A 204 41.02 -3.36 -3.30
C ASP A 204 40.26 -3.90 -4.55
N TYR A 205 39.14 -3.26 -4.93
CA TYR A 205 38.29 -3.77 -6.01
C TYR A 205 38.43 -3.05 -7.35
N PHE A 206 38.94 -1.81 -7.35
CA PHE A 206 39.10 -1.03 -8.59
C PHE A 206 40.54 -0.65 -8.90
N GLY A 207 41.49 -1.03 -8.04
CA GLY A 207 42.89 -0.68 -8.21
C GLY A 207 43.14 0.84 -8.13
N ALA A 208 42.31 1.56 -7.38
CA ALA A 208 42.53 3.00 -7.16
C ALA A 208 43.83 3.19 -6.37
N GLU A 209 44.46 4.37 -6.55
CA GLU A 209 45.67 4.72 -5.80
C GLU A 209 45.40 4.70 -4.30
N ASP A 210 46.28 4.03 -3.53
CA ASP A 210 46.22 4.03 -2.07
C ASP A 210 46.69 5.38 -1.53
N SER A 211 45.75 6.30 -1.41
CA SER A 211 45.99 7.63 -0.86
C SER A 211 44.98 7.97 0.23
N GLU A 212 45.37 8.87 1.12
CA GLU A 212 44.46 9.39 2.17
C GLU A 212 43.20 9.99 1.57
N TYR A 213 43.30 10.64 0.41
CA TYR A 213 42.16 11.20 -0.32
C TYR A 213 41.17 10.11 -0.75
N VAL A 214 41.62 9.02 -1.41
CA VAL A 214 40.76 7.93 -1.86
C VAL A 214 40.07 7.26 -0.68
N ARG A 215 40.81 6.97 0.40
CA ARG A 215 40.26 6.40 1.63
C ARG A 215 39.19 7.30 2.26
N ALA A 216 39.46 8.60 2.35
CA ALA A 216 38.52 9.57 2.93
C ALA A 216 37.29 9.78 2.04
N ALA A 217 37.45 9.85 0.69
CA ALA A 217 36.35 10.02 -0.26
C ALA A 217 35.42 8.80 -0.21
N THR A 218 35.96 7.59 -0.23
CA THR A 218 35.19 6.34 -0.13
C THR A 218 34.39 6.28 1.15
N ARG A 219 35.05 6.47 2.30
CA ARG A 219 34.42 6.45 3.62
C ARG A 219 33.28 7.46 3.72
N LYS A 220 33.57 8.74 3.39
CA LYS A 220 32.58 9.82 3.53
C LYS A 220 31.37 9.59 2.67
N THR A 221 31.54 9.13 1.43
CA THR A 221 30.41 8.88 0.51
C THR A 221 29.51 7.74 1.01
N LEU A 222 30.09 6.61 1.39
CA LEU A 222 29.30 5.47 1.84
C LEU A 222 28.65 5.74 3.21
N CYS A 223 29.36 6.40 4.14
CA CYS A 223 28.75 6.85 5.38
C CYS A 223 27.61 7.85 5.14
N ALA A 224 27.72 8.75 4.16
CA ALA A 224 26.68 9.71 3.83
C ALA A 224 25.44 9.02 3.22
N ALA A 225 25.63 7.97 2.40
CA ALA A 225 24.53 7.19 1.87
C ALA A 225 23.69 6.54 3.01
N VAL A 226 24.36 5.97 4.01
CA VAL A 226 23.70 5.43 5.21
C VAL A 226 23.08 6.56 6.05
N ALA A 227 23.81 7.65 6.27
CA ALA A 227 23.32 8.77 7.07
C ALA A 227 22.06 9.41 6.49
N ARG A 228 21.94 9.57 5.16
CA ARG A 228 20.74 10.09 4.51
C ARG A 228 19.53 9.14 4.65
N ALA A 229 19.75 7.84 4.63
CA ALA A 229 18.68 6.88 4.89
C ALA A 229 18.19 6.93 6.35
N MET A 230 19.11 7.07 7.30
CA MET A 230 18.79 7.08 8.74
C MET A 230 18.28 8.47 9.22
N HIS A 231 18.84 9.55 8.66
CA HIS A 231 18.57 10.94 9.03
C HIS A 231 18.31 11.76 7.78
N PRO A 232 17.13 11.64 7.13
CA PRO A 232 16.78 12.41 5.94
C PRO A 232 16.97 13.91 6.15
N GLY A 233 17.47 14.60 5.13
CA GLY A 233 17.80 16.03 5.19
C GLY A 233 19.18 16.33 5.77
N CYS A 234 19.97 15.31 6.16
CA CYS A 234 21.36 15.55 6.53
C CYS A 234 22.17 16.03 5.33
N LYS A 235 23.08 16.98 5.58
CA LYS A 235 23.81 17.66 4.53
C LYS A 235 24.99 16.84 4.03
N PHE A 236 25.02 16.60 2.70
CA PHE A 236 26.14 16.01 1.99
C PHE A 236 26.21 16.60 0.58
N ASP A 237 27.11 17.54 0.34
CA ASP A 237 27.18 18.37 -0.89
C ASP A 237 28.13 17.80 -1.92
N TYR A 238 28.49 16.52 -1.82
CA TYR A 238 29.50 15.89 -2.67
C TYR A 238 28.86 14.77 -3.52
N MET A 239 29.48 14.51 -4.65
CA MET A 239 29.19 13.39 -5.51
C MET A 239 30.48 12.59 -5.75
N LEU A 240 30.42 11.27 -5.60
CA LEU A 240 31.55 10.41 -5.92
C LEU A 240 31.61 10.24 -7.43
N ILE A 241 32.75 10.57 -8.04
CA ILE A 241 32.99 10.39 -9.46
C ILE A 241 34.04 9.31 -9.63
N LEU A 242 33.67 8.21 -10.30
CA LEU A 242 34.59 7.13 -10.70
C LEU A 242 35.02 7.34 -12.14
N SER A 243 36.33 7.62 -12.35
CA SER A 243 36.93 7.73 -13.66
C SER A 243 37.82 6.52 -13.93
N GLY A 244 37.82 6.01 -15.15
CA GLY A 244 38.62 4.84 -15.56
C GLY A 244 38.11 4.21 -16.86
N ALA A 245 38.82 3.19 -17.34
CA ALA A 245 38.47 2.50 -18.57
C ALA A 245 37.03 1.97 -18.59
N GLN A 246 36.50 1.80 -19.80
CA GLN A 246 35.20 1.16 -19.98
C GLN A 246 35.29 -0.33 -19.59
N GLY A 247 34.22 -0.86 -19.01
CA GLY A 247 34.12 -2.29 -18.64
C GLY A 247 34.77 -2.68 -17.30
N VAL A 248 35.34 -1.74 -16.52
CA VAL A 248 35.94 -2.05 -15.20
C VAL A 248 34.91 -2.23 -14.09
N GLY A 249 33.61 -2.22 -14.39
CA GLY A 249 32.55 -2.53 -13.41
C GLY A 249 32.05 -1.33 -12.56
N LYS A 250 32.29 -0.07 -12.99
CA LYS A 250 31.86 1.12 -12.22
C LYS A 250 30.37 1.16 -11.94
N SER A 251 29.53 0.98 -12.97
CA SER A 251 28.06 0.97 -12.82
C SER A 251 27.58 -0.29 -12.08
N THR A 252 28.23 -1.43 -12.32
CA THR A 252 27.95 -2.66 -11.56
C THR A 252 28.15 -2.47 -10.06
N PHE A 253 29.19 -1.75 -9.66
CA PHE A 253 29.45 -1.44 -8.24
C PHE A 253 28.32 -0.64 -7.62
N PHE A 254 27.84 0.41 -8.28
CA PHE A 254 26.73 1.22 -7.76
C PHE A 254 25.42 0.44 -7.73
N SER A 255 25.13 -0.37 -8.74
CA SER A 255 23.95 -1.24 -8.78
C SER A 255 23.97 -2.29 -7.66
N MET A 256 25.13 -2.89 -7.37
CA MET A 256 25.28 -3.81 -6.25
C MET A 256 25.08 -3.15 -4.88
N LEU A 257 25.53 -1.91 -4.72
CA LEU A 257 25.31 -1.14 -3.48
C LEU A 257 23.84 -0.73 -3.34
N GLY A 258 23.24 -0.26 -4.40
CA GLY A 258 21.87 0.27 -4.40
C GLY A 258 20.79 -0.81 -4.43
N LYS A 259 21.11 -2.03 -4.91
CA LYS A 259 20.18 -3.15 -5.08
C LYS A 259 18.90 -2.72 -5.81
N ASP A 260 17.73 -3.05 -5.27
CA ASP A 260 16.41 -2.66 -5.81
C ASP A 260 16.15 -1.14 -5.74
N TRP A 261 16.99 -0.38 -5.01
CA TRP A 261 16.91 1.08 -4.89
C TRP A 261 18.01 1.81 -5.67
N TYR A 262 18.55 1.15 -6.70
CA TYR A 262 19.48 1.77 -7.65
C TYR A 262 18.75 2.30 -8.88
N SER A 263 19.22 3.44 -9.39
CA SER A 263 18.78 3.98 -10.69
C SER A 263 19.96 4.58 -11.45
N ASP A 264 20.00 4.36 -12.75
CA ASP A 264 20.89 4.99 -13.71
C ASP A 264 20.16 5.94 -14.68
N SER A 265 18.90 6.24 -14.36
CA SER A 265 17.99 7.00 -15.23
C SER A 265 18.06 8.52 -15.06
N MET A 266 19.06 9.03 -14.32
CA MET A 266 19.20 10.46 -14.06
C MET A 266 19.58 11.21 -15.32
N SER A 267 18.65 11.94 -15.90
CA SER A 267 18.83 12.69 -17.15
C SER A 267 18.87 14.21 -16.98
N THR A 268 18.44 14.74 -15.83
CA THR A 268 18.44 16.16 -15.51
C THR A 268 18.68 16.42 -14.04
N PHE A 269 19.24 17.58 -13.71
CA PHE A 269 19.43 18.07 -12.34
C PHE A 269 18.57 19.31 -12.05
N GLU A 270 17.65 19.66 -12.94
CA GLU A 270 16.84 20.86 -12.82
C GLU A 270 15.35 20.54 -12.67
N GLY A 271 14.66 21.44 -11.99
CA GLY A 271 13.22 21.44 -11.90
C GLY A 271 12.61 20.36 -11.02
N LYS A 272 11.34 20.08 -11.29
CA LYS A 272 10.53 19.07 -10.61
C LYS A 272 10.92 17.65 -11.05
N ASP A 273 11.24 17.49 -12.32
CA ASP A 273 11.56 16.18 -12.91
C ASP A 273 12.79 15.57 -12.24
N ALA A 274 13.81 16.39 -11.96
CA ALA A 274 14.98 15.94 -11.21
C ALA A 274 14.62 15.45 -9.79
N ALA A 275 13.66 16.09 -9.13
CA ALA A 275 13.21 15.67 -7.80
C ALA A 275 12.38 14.38 -7.85
N GLU A 276 11.58 14.20 -8.90
CA GLU A 276 10.82 12.95 -9.12
C GLU A 276 11.73 11.78 -9.46
N MET A 277 12.80 11.99 -10.25
CA MET A 277 13.76 10.95 -10.62
C MET A 277 14.55 10.36 -9.44
N VAL A 278 14.74 11.11 -8.36
CA VAL A 278 15.44 10.60 -7.17
C VAL A 278 14.53 9.90 -6.19
N GLN A 279 13.21 10.02 -6.36
CA GLN A 279 12.26 9.49 -5.40
C GLN A 279 12.24 7.96 -5.43
N GLY A 280 12.46 7.35 -4.27
CA GLY A 280 12.47 5.90 -4.10
C GLY A 280 13.78 5.23 -4.49
N TYR A 281 14.82 5.99 -4.82
CA TYR A 281 16.15 5.47 -5.12
C TYR A 281 17.18 5.94 -4.10
N TRP A 282 17.96 5.00 -3.61
CA TRP A 282 19.00 5.23 -2.61
C TRP A 282 20.35 5.58 -3.23
N ILE A 283 20.72 4.86 -4.28
CA ILE A 283 21.94 5.10 -5.06
C ILE A 283 21.52 5.43 -6.47
N ILE A 284 21.95 6.61 -6.93
CA ILE A 284 21.61 7.11 -8.26
C ILE A 284 22.91 7.37 -9.02
N GLU A 285 23.04 6.76 -10.17
CA GLU A 285 24.13 6.99 -11.09
C GLU A 285 23.74 8.05 -12.11
N ALA A 286 24.57 9.09 -12.24
CA ALA A 286 24.51 10.02 -13.35
C ALA A 286 25.60 9.65 -14.34
N GLY A 287 25.20 9.04 -15.46
CA GLY A 287 26.14 8.69 -16.53
C GLY A 287 26.68 9.93 -17.26
N GLU A 288 27.85 9.79 -17.85
CA GLU A 288 28.42 10.71 -18.85
C GLU A 288 28.49 12.21 -18.49
N LEU A 289 28.98 12.52 -17.28
CA LEU A 289 29.18 13.90 -16.84
C LEU A 289 30.22 14.68 -17.65
N THR A 290 31.00 14.02 -18.50
CA THR A 290 32.11 14.62 -19.25
C THR A 290 31.67 15.65 -20.28
N GLY A 291 30.39 15.67 -20.68
CA GLY A 291 29.81 16.62 -21.62
C GLY A 291 29.22 17.89 -20.97
N PHE A 292 29.19 17.98 -19.64
CA PHE A 292 28.48 19.06 -18.98
C PHE A 292 29.18 20.41 -19.11
N ASN A 293 28.43 21.39 -19.57
CA ASN A 293 28.89 22.78 -19.61
C ASN A 293 28.84 23.43 -18.20
N ARG A 294 29.32 24.68 -18.09
CA ARG A 294 29.39 25.40 -16.80
C ARG A 294 28.01 25.59 -16.14
N SER A 295 26.96 25.80 -16.92
CA SER A 295 25.58 25.97 -16.41
C SER A 295 25.06 24.66 -15.81
N GLU A 296 25.24 23.57 -16.51
CA GLU A 296 24.83 22.22 -16.04
C GLU A 296 25.58 21.81 -14.76
N MET A 297 26.88 22.12 -14.67
CA MET A 297 27.65 21.90 -13.44
C MET A 297 27.16 22.75 -12.26
N ASN A 298 26.64 23.94 -12.51
CA ASN A 298 26.03 24.77 -11.46
C ASN A 298 24.67 24.15 -11.02
N ALA A 299 23.89 23.66 -11.96
CA ALA A 299 22.64 22.93 -11.66
C ALA A 299 22.91 21.67 -10.78
N VAL A 300 23.93 20.88 -11.11
CA VAL A 300 24.38 19.74 -10.28
C VAL A 300 24.72 20.18 -8.86
N LYS A 301 25.55 21.23 -8.70
CA LYS A 301 25.92 21.75 -7.37
C LYS A 301 24.71 22.23 -6.58
N GLN A 302 23.80 22.96 -7.21
CA GLN A 302 22.57 23.42 -6.60
C GLN A 302 21.67 22.25 -6.20
N PHE A 303 21.56 21.24 -7.05
CA PHE A 303 20.79 20.04 -6.77
C PHE A 303 21.35 19.25 -5.58
N LEU A 304 22.67 19.03 -5.52
CA LEU A 304 23.33 18.30 -4.43
C LEU A 304 23.22 19.01 -3.08
N SER A 305 23.21 20.35 -3.07
CA SER A 305 23.19 21.15 -1.84
C SER A 305 21.79 21.27 -1.20
N LYS A 306 20.73 20.80 -1.87
CA LYS A 306 19.38 20.81 -1.32
C LYS A 306 19.24 19.81 -0.16
N LYS A 307 18.58 20.25 0.90
CA LYS A 307 18.20 19.39 2.04
C LYS A 307 16.86 18.71 1.86
N GLU A 308 15.98 19.35 1.09
CA GLU A 308 14.63 18.88 0.81
C GLU A 308 14.20 19.32 -0.59
N ASP A 309 13.32 18.57 -1.19
CA ASP A 309 12.60 18.97 -2.38
C ASP A 309 11.16 19.32 -1.99
N VAL A 310 10.66 20.42 -2.57
CA VAL A 310 9.30 20.91 -2.32
C VAL A 310 8.56 20.94 -3.64
N TYR A 311 7.66 20.00 -3.84
CA TYR A 311 6.85 19.95 -5.05
C TYR A 311 5.51 19.25 -4.80
N ARG A 312 4.61 19.34 -5.78
CA ARG A 312 3.33 18.66 -5.75
C ARG A 312 3.46 17.35 -6.54
N MET A 313 3.19 16.21 -5.87
CA MET A 313 3.12 14.91 -6.51
C MET A 313 2.15 14.92 -7.71
N PRO A 314 2.37 14.10 -8.74
CA PRO A 314 1.37 13.89 -9.77
C PRO A 314 0.03 13.54 -9.12
N TYR A 315 -1.04 14.18 -9.60
CA TYR A 315 -2.41 14.05 -9.04
C TYR A 315 -2.60 14.49 -7.58
N GLY A 316 -1.54 14.85 -6.88
CA GLY A 316 -1.61 15.39 -5.51
C GLY A 316 -2.32 16.76 -5.49
N ARG A 317 -3.13 17.01 -4.46
CA ARG A 317 -3.82 18.29 -4.28
C ARG A 317 -2.98 19.35 -3.57
N ARG A 318 -1.96 18.91 -2.84
CA ARG A 318 -1.14 19.76 -1.98
C ARG A 318 0.35 19.57 -2.29
N THR A 319 1.14 20.63 -2.07
CA THR A 319 2.59 20.56 -2.08
C THR A 319 3.06 19.79 -0.84
N ALA A 320 4.08 18.96 -0.99
CA ALA A 320 4.71 18.21 0.09
C ALA A 320 6.22 18.47 0.10
N ASN A 321 6.83 18.28 1.26
CA ASN A 321 8.27 18.37 1.46
C ASN A 321 8.86 16.97 1.50
N PHE A 322 9.92 16.76 0.76
CA PHE A 322 10.63 15.48 0.64
C PHE A 322 12.08 15.70 1.13
N PRO A 323 12.41 15.36 2.38
CA PRO A 323 13.78 15.39 2.88
C PRO A 323 14.66 14.41 2.10
N ARG A 324 15.88 14.85 1.77
CA ARG A 324 16.86 14.06 1.00
C ARG A 324 17.79 13.25 1.87
#